data_37f1e87e959fa62daef943d208a153a4
#
_entry.id   37f1e87e959fa62daef943d208a153a4
#
_cell.length_a   1.000
_cell.length_b   1.000
_cell.length_c   1.000
_cell.angle_alpha   90.00
_cell.angle_beta   90.00
_cell.angle_gamma   90.00
#
_symmetry.space_group_name_H-M   'P 1'
#
loop_
_entity.id
_entity.type
_entity.pdbx_description
1 polymer ?
#
loop_
_entity_poly.entity_id
_entity_poly.type
_entity_poly.pdbx_seq_one_letter_code
_entity_poly.pdbx_strand_id
1 'polypeptide(L)'
;MARDIKITRITTTHFDYEIADMELEEQLGFDTVYRKGGRLSQSGGFLTIETSAGISGIAPNGIDARTAQYLLGRNPLDREIIWHDLKRSRRGQDGTPPGSADTALWDFAGKLYDAPIYELLGGGWRKKLPAYASTYHGDENGGLTTPDDFAQFALRCKEQYGYPAFKIHGWVNGPIDREVAAVLAIRAAVGDDMDLLLDPAGCFPTFEDVLKVGRACDEASYMWYEDPFRGGGFSRFAHVKLRELIKTPMLMGEHVRGLEAKADTITVGATDFVRANSSVDGGITGVMKIAAMAESHGLDVELHGGSLAHRHIMATLRNANYYELGLVHPLVNDTKPAVYSERRWLDELDSVDENGCVEVPEGPGLGVEVDWDWIEDHKSGEMVYE
;
A
#
# COMPACT_ATOMS: atom_id res chain seq x y z
N MET A 1 -36.05 -4.66 8.78
CA MET A 1 -35.76 -6.06 9.12
C MET A 1 -34.31 -6.31 8.79
N ALA A 2 -33.55 -6.84 9.73
CA ALA A 2 -32.19 -7.30 9.42
C ALA A 2 -32.32 -8.37 8.31
N ARG A 3 -31.56 -8.22 7.21
CA ARG A 3 -31.55 -9.20 6.12
C ARG A 3 -30.91 -10.47 6.64
N ASP A 4 -31.62 -11.60 6.66
CA ASP A 4 -31.09 -12.93 7.03
C ASP A 4 -30.30 -13.50 5.85
N ILE A 5 -29.13 -12.90 5.61
CA ILE A 5 -28.18 -13.34 4.57
C ILE A 5 -27.06 -14.10 5.25
N LYS A 6 -26.65 -15.21 4.67
CA LYS A 6 -25.57 -16.07 5.20
C LYS A 6 -24.48 -16.26 4.16
N ILE A 7 -23.25 -16.27 4.61
CA ILE A 7 -22.11 -16.74 3.82
C ILE A 7 -22.26 -18.24 3.64
N THR A 8 -22.30 -18.69 2.39
CA THR A 8 -22.58 -20.08 2.03
C THR A 8 -21.34 -20.83 1.51
N ARG A 9 -20.43 -20.10 0.88
CA ARG A 9 -19.20 -20.67 0.31
C ARG A 9 -18.11 -19.63 0.28
N ILE A 10 -16.88 -20.07 0.47
CA ILE A 10 -15.69 -19.22 0.39
C ILE A 10 -14.67 -19.92 -0.49
N THR A 11 -14.17 -19.22 -1.50
CA THR A 11 -13.13 -19.70 -2.40
C THR A 11 -11.93 -18.79 -2.34
N THR A 12 -10.74 -19.36 -2.15
CA THR A 12 -9.47 -18.68 -2.36
C THR A 12 -8.82 -19.28 -3.60
N THR A 13 -8.66 -18.46 -4.64
CA THR A 13 -7.97 -18.83 -5.88
C THR A 13 -6.54 -18.28 -5.83
N HIS A 14 -5.53 -19.10 -6.06
CA HIS A 14 -4.13 -18.71 -6.16
C HIS A 14 -3.70 -18.72 -7.62
N PHE A 15 -2.84 -17.80 -8.00
CA PHE A 15 -2.25 -17.70 -9.33
C PHE A 15 -0.79 -17.28 -9.23
N ASP A 16 -0.01 -17.65 -10.25
CA ASP A 16 1.41 -17.29 -10.37
C ASP A 16 1.63 -16.48 -11.64
N TYR A 17 2.54 -15.50 -11.56
CA TYR A 17 2.92 -14.67 -12.70
C TYR A 17 4.40 -14.32 -12.64
N GLU A 18 4.96 -13.88 -13.76
CA GLU A 18 6.37 -13.48 -13.86
C GLU A 18 6.49 -11.99 -14.18
N ILE A 19 7.45 -11.34 -13.56
CA ILE A 19 7.87 -9.98 -13.91
C ILE A 19 9.20 -10.09 -14.65
N ALA A 20 9.21 -9.64 -15.90
CA ALA A 20 10.42 -9.62 -16.73
C ALA A 20 11.39 -8.52 -16.27
N ASP A 21 12.68 -8.74 -16.49
CA ASP A 21 13.78 -7.82 -16.16
C ASP A 21 13.86 -7.44 -14.66
N MET A 22 13.33 -8.29 -13.76
CA MET A 22 13.41 -8.13 -12.32
C MET A 22 13.95 -9.40 -11.65
N GLU A 23 14.63 -9.24 -10.53
CA GLU A 23 15.08 -10.34 -9.65
C GLU A 23 15.05 -9.90 -8.19
N LEU A 24 15.18 -10.85 -7.25
CA LEU A 24 15.41 -10.53 -5.84
C LEU A 24 16.83 -10.01 -5.66
N GLU A 25 16.99 -9.05 -4.75
CA GLU A 25 18.32 -8.57 -4.36
C GLU A 25 19.14 -9.71 -3.72
N GLU A 26 20.42 -9.86 -4.14
CA GLU A 26 21.21 -11.05 -3.84
C GLU A 26 21.56 -11.22 -2.35
N GLN A 27 21.68 -10.13 -1.60
CA GLN A 27 22.14 -10.18 -0.21
C GLN A 27 21.01 -10.44 0.79
N LEU A 28 19.83 -9.85 0.57
CA LEU A 28 18.70 -9.97 1.47
C LEU A 28 17.64 -10.97 0.97
N GLY A 29 17.51 -11.12 -0.36
CA GLY A 29 16.65 -12.12 -0.98
C GLY A 29 15.15 -11.86 -0.84
N PHE A 30 14.74 -10.65 -0.51
CA PHE A 30 13.32 -10.27 -0.41
C PHE A 30 12.99 -8.94 -1.12
N ASP A 31 13.95 -8.02 -1.25
CA ASP A 31 13.75 -6.80 -2.02
C ASP A 31 13.95 -7.06 -3.51
N THR A 32 13.22 -6.33 -4.34
CA THR A 32 13.20 -6.51 -5.78
C THR A 32 14.01 -5.42 -6.46
N VAL A 33 14.90 -5.82 -7.36
CA VAL A 33 15.77 -4.92 -8.13
C VAL A 33 15.71 -5.23 -9.62
N TYR A 34 15.98 -4.21 -10.43
CA TYR A 34 16.12 -4.39 -11.88
C TYR A 34 17.34 -5.26 -12.23
N ARG A 35 17.12 -6.23 -13.14
CA ARG A 35 18.17 -7.01 -13.79
C ARG A 35 17.73 -7.37 -15.19
N LYS A 36 18.37 -6.79 -16.19
CA LYS A 36 18.07 -7.06 -17.59
C LYS A 36 18.16 -8.56 -17.91
N GLY A 37 17.08 -9.11 -18.45
CA GLY A 37 16.94 -10.55 -18.76
C GLY A 37 16.57 -11.41 -17.55
N GLY A 38 16.47 -10.82 -16.35
CA GLY A 38 15.99 -11.50 -15.15
C GLY A 38 14.51 -11.87 -15.25
N ARG A 39 14.06 -12.77 -14.37
CA ARG A 39 12.65 -13.14 -14.23
C ARG A 39 12.33 -13.36 -12.77
N LEU A 40 11.39 -12.59 -12.28
CA LEU A 40 10.89 -12.68 -10.91
C LEU A 40 9.54 -13.39 -10.90
N SER A 41 9.50 -14.60 -10.35
CA SER A 41 8.22 -15.30 -10.11
C SER A 41 7.54 -14.73 -8.89
N GLN A 42 6.27 -14.39 -9.04
CA GLN A 42 5.40 -13.85 -8.00
C GLN A 42 4.11 -14.67 -7.91
N SER A 43 3.51 -14.68 -6.74
CA SER A 43 2.22 -15.32 -6.50
C SER A 43 1.20 -14.31 -6.00
N GLY A 44 -0.03 -14.49 -6.43
CA GLY A 44 -1.15 -13.69 -5.97
C GLY A 44 -2.35 -14.57 -5.61
N GLY A 45 -3.44 -13.93 -5.24
CA GLY A 45 -4.68 -14.66 -4.98
C GLY A 45 -5.89 -13.76 -4.99
N PHE A 46 -7.06 -14.38 -5.11
CA PHE A 46 -8.36 -13.76 -5.00
C PHE A 46 -9.25 -14.52 -4.02
N LEU A 47 -9.91 -13.77 -3.16
CA LEU A 47 -10.95 -14.28 -2.26
C LEU A 47 -12.32 -14.01 -2.89
N THR A 48 -13.18 -15.02 -2.91
CA THR A 48 -14.60 -14.90 -3.24
C THR A 48 -15.43 -15.39 -2.05
N ILE A 49 -16.35 -14.57 -1.56
CA ILE A 49 -17.31 -14.92 -0.50
C ILE A 49 -18.71 -14.93 -1.12
N GLU A 50 -19.27 -16.11 -1.32
CA GLU A 50 -20.62 -16.30 -1.82
C GLU A 50 -21.64 -16.28 -0.69
N THR A 51 -22.85 -15.82 -1.00
CA THR A 51 -23.90 -15.66 0.01
C THR A 51 -25.23 -16.24 -0.45
N SER A 52 -26.13 -16.49 0.51
CA SER A 52 -27.50 -16.92 0.25
C SER A 52 -28.35 -15.88 -0.53
N ALA A 53 -27.85 -14.67 -0.73
CA ALA A 53 -28.48 -13.65 -1.55
C ALA A 53 -28.15 -13.77 -3.05
N GLY A 54 -27.28 -14.71 -3.45
CA GLY A 54 -26.80 -14.85 -4.83
C GLY A 54 -25.85 -13.75 -5.26
N ILE A 55 -25.34 -12.97 -4.31
CA ILE A 55 -24.34 -11.91 -4.52
C ILE A 55 -23.05 -12.35 -3.84
N SER A 56 -21.93 -12.12 -4.50
CA SER A 56 -20.59 -12.45 -3.96
C SER A 56 -19.78 -11.21 -3.72
N GLY A 57 -19.03 -11.19 -2.60
CA GLY A 57 -17.98 -10.21 -2.35
C GLY A 57 -16.62 -10.77 -2.73
N ILE A 58 -15.74 -9.91 -3.23
CA ILE A 58 -14.39 -10.28 -3.65
C ILE A 58 -13.33 -9.39 -2.99
N ALA A 59 -12.11 -9.91 -2.90
CA ALA A 59 -10.93 -9.13 -2.51
C ALA A 59 -9.66 -9.77 -3.06
N PRO A 60 -8.59 -8.99 -3.29
CA PRO A 60 -7.26 -9.53 -3.48
C PRO A 60 -6.79 -10.31 -2.24
N ASN A 61 -5.89 -11.27 -2.48
CA ASN A 61 -5.38 -12.23 -1.50
C ASN A 61 -6.44 -13.20 -0.98
N GLY A 62 -6.00 -14.28 -0.33
CA GLY A 62 -6.85 -15.28 0.27
C GLY A 62 -6.99 -15.13 1.79
N ILE A 63 -7.63 -16.13 2.39
CA ILE A 63 -7.74 -16.30 3.84
C ILE A 63 -7.38 -17.71 4.27
N ASP A 64 -6.96 -17.87 5.52
CA ASP A 64 -6.71 -19.19 6.10
C ASP A 64 -8.01 -19.97 6.41
N ALA A 65 -7.89 -21.30 6.53
CA ALA A 65 -9.02 -22.20 6.81
C ALA A 65 -9.78 -21.84 8.08
N ARG A 66 -9.08 -21.37 9.11
CA ARG A 66 -9.71 -20.99 10.39
C ARG A 66 -10.59 -19.75 10.22
N THR A 67 -10.14 -18.78 9.46
CA THR A 67 -10.93 -17.58 9.12
C THR A 67 -12.14 -17.95 8.28
N ALA A 68 -11.96 -18.83 7.27
CA ALA A 68 -13.07 -19.29 6.43
C ALA A 68 -14.14 -20.01 7.24
N GLN A 69 -13.76 -20.96 8.08
CA GLN A 69 -14.69 -21.69 8.96
C GLN A 69 -15.44 -20.76 9.94
N TYR A 70 -14.79 -19.70 10.40
CA TYR A 70 -15.44 -18.72 11.26
C TYR A 70 -16.50 -17.89 10.49
N LEU A 71 -16.25 -17.56 9.25
CA LEU A 71 -17.14 -16.74 8.41
C LEU A 71 -18.37 -17.50 7.89
N LEU A 72 -18.25 -18.81 7.62
CA LEU A 72 -19.36 -19.62 7.12
C LEU A 72 -20.58 -19.55 8.03
N GLY A 73 -21.76 -19.36 7.43
CA GLY A 73 -23.04 -19.21 8.11
C GLY A 73 -23.27 -17.86 8.79
N ARG A 74 -22.26 -16.97 8.82
CA ARG A 74 -22.40 -15.62 9.37
C ARG A 74 -23.13 -14.69 8.40
N ASN A 75 -23.73 -13.64 8.96
CA ASN A 75 -24.28 -12.57 8.14
C ASN A 75 -23.14 -11.63 7.69
N PRO A 76 -22.89 -11.48 6.36
CA PRO A 76 -21.78 -10.65 5.86
C PRO A 76 -21.94 -9.16 6.17
N LEU A 77 -23.13 -8.71 6.60
CA LEU A 77 -23.36 -7.32 7.00
C LEU A 77 -22.93 -7.01 8.43
N ASP A 78 -22.66 -8.03 9.26
CA ASP A 78 -22.22 -7.86 10.66
C ASP A 78 -20.70 -7.58 10.75
N ARG A 79 -20.19 -6.71 9.86
CA ARG A 79 -18.74 -6.46 9.67
C ARG A 79 -18.00 -6.11 10.96
N GLU A 80 -18.55 -5.21 11.78
CA GLU A 80 -17.91 -4.82 13.05
C GLU A 80 -17.79 -6.01 14.02
N ILE A 81 -18.83 -6.81 14.14
CA ILE A 81 -18.84 -7.99 15.02
C ILE A 81 -17.80 -8.99 14.51
N ILE A 82 -17.80 -9.28 13.20
CA ILE A 82 -16.85 -10.18 12.54
C ILE A 82 -15.42 -9.66 12.75
N TRP A 83 -15.18 -8.37 12.55
CA TRP A 83 -13.87 -7.75 12.71
C TRP A 83 -13.33 -7.92 14.14
N HIS A 84 -14.14 -7.62 15.15
CA HIS A 84 -13.74 -7.76 16.55
C HIS A 84 -13.51 -9.22 16.97
N ASP A 85 -14.32 -10.15 16.50
CA ASP A 85 -14.16 -11.57 16.79
C ASP A 85 -12.90 -12.13 16.12
N LEU A 86 -12.62 -11.76 14.85
CA LEU A 86 -11.39 -12.13 14.16
C LEU A 86 -10.16 -11.54 14.85
N LYS A 87 -10.21 -10.26 15.29
CA LYS A 87 -9.16 -9.64 16.07
C LYS A 87 -8.88 -10.43 17.35
N ARG A 88 -9.93 -10.78 18.11
CA ARG A 88 -9.80 -11.59 19.33
C ARG A 88 -9.24 -12.98 19.05
N SER A 89 -9.61 -13.61 17.93
CA SER A 89 -9.12 -14.94 17.55
C SER A 89 -7.62 -14.96 17.29
N ARG A 90 -7.06 -13.83 16.85
CA ARG A 90 -5.63 -13.64 16.51
C ARG A 90 -4.79 -13.03 17.63
N ARG A 91 -5.30 -12.94 18.86
CA ARG A 91 -4.59 -12.36 20.02
C ARG A 91 -3.23 -13.01 20.34
N GLY A 92 -2.98 -14.21 19.85
CA GLY A 92 -1.70 -14.91 19.99
C GLY A 92 -0.69 -14.62 18.87
N GLN A 93 -1.07 -13.75 17.94
CA GLN A 93 -0.27 -13.25 16.81
C GLN A 93 -0.15 -11.72 16.96
N ASP A 94 -0.35 -10.98 15.88
CA ASP A 94 -0.37 -9.52 15.88
C ASP A 94 -1.74 -8.90 16.27
N GLY A 95 -2.75 -9.73 16.46
CA GLY A 95 -4.10 -9.27 16.80
C GLY A 95 -4.82 -8.55 15.66
N THR A 96 -4.36 -8.70 14.41
CA THR A 96 -4.94 -8.00 13.26
C THR A 96 -5.83 -8.94 12.46
N PRO A 97 -7.10 -8.59 12.16
CA PRO A 97 -7.96 -9.37 11.28
C PRO A 97 -7.40 -9.44 9.86
N PRO A 98 -7.67 -10.50 9.08
CA PRO A 98 -7.31 -10.55 7.66
C PRO A 98 -8.00 -9.45 6.87
N GLY A 99 -7.22 -8.59 6.21
CA GLY A 99 -7.75 -7.46 5.46
C GLY A 99 -8.60 -7.87 4.27
N SER A 100 -8.24 -8.97 3.59
CA SER A 100 -9.02 -9.52 2.47
C SER A 100 -10.43 -9.95 2.89
N ALA A 101 -10.58 -10.56 4.07
CA ALA A 101 -11.91 -10.92 4.58
C ALA A 101 -12.81 -9.69 4.75
N ASP A 102 -12.31 -8.65 5.42
CA ASP A 102 -13.05 -7.40 5.63
C ASP A 102 -13.37 -6.69 4.32
N THR A 103 -12.40 -6.59 3.41
CA THR A 103 -12.58 -5.97 2.09
C THR A 103 -13.65 -6.69 1.26
N ALA A 104 -13.66 -8.03 1.24
CA ALA A 104 -14.69 -8.80 0.54
C ALA A 104 -16.10 -8.58 1.14
N LEU A 105 -16.20 -8.42 2.46
CA LEU A 105 -17.49 -8.09 3.12
C LEU A 105 -17.97 -6.67 2.78
N TRP A 106 -17.06 -5.71 2.61
CA TRP A 106 -17.38 -4.38 2.11
C TRP A 106 -17.79 -4.39 0.64
N ASP A 107 -17.09 -5.15 -0.20
CA ASP A 107 -17.43 -5.32 -1.61
C ASP A 107 -18.83 -5.96 -1.76
N PHE A 108 -19.10 -7.02 -1.01
CA PHE A 108 -20.45 -7.61 -0.94
C PHE A 108 -21.52 -6.58 -0.57
N ALA A 109 -21.26 -5.77 0.46
CA ALA A 109 -22.22 -4.77 0.90
C ALA A 109 -22.47 -3.70 -0.17
N GLY A 110 -21.43 -3.23 -0.86
CA GLY A 110 -21.55 -2.30 -1.97
C GLY A 110 -22.40 -2.86 -3.10
N LYS A 111 -22.16 -4.09 -3.51
CA LYS A 111 -22.97 -4.80 -4.52
C LYS A 111 -24.42 -5.01 -4.08
N LEU A 112 -24.66 -5.35 -2.81
CA LEU A 112 -25.99 -5.54 -2.26
C LEU A 112 -26.83 -4.25 -2.23
N TYR A 113 -26.18 -3.11 -1.97
CA TYR A 113 -26.83 -1.80 -1.90
C TYR A 113 -26.73 -1.01 -3.20
N ASP A 114 -26.12 -1.59 -4.26
CA ASP A 114 -25.87 -0.95 -5.55
C ASP A 114 -25.15 0.40 -5.40
N ALA A 115 -24.07 0.40 -4.62
CA ALA A 115 -23.29 1.59 -4.29
C ALA A 115 -21.80 1.27 -4.21
N PRO A 116 -20.90 2.19 -4.63
CA PRO A 116 -19.47 2.05 -4.39
C PRO A 116 -19.14 2.12 -2.89
N ILE A 117 -18.05 1.50 -2.49
CA ILE A 117 -17.67 1.42 -1.07
C ILE A 117 -17.51 2.81 -0.44
N TYR A 118 -16.96 3.80 -1.16
CA TYR A 118 -16.79 5.14 -0.61
C TYR A 118 -18.13 5.81 -0.22
N GLU A 119 -19.23 5.51 -0.91
CA GLU A 119 -20.55 6.00 -0.53
C GLU A 119 -21.05 5.36 0.78
N LEU A 120 -20.79 4.07 0.97
CA LEU A 120 -21.11 3.37 2.22
C LEU A 120 -20.28 3.87 3.40
N LEU A 121 -19.10 4.44 3.12
CA LEU A 121 -18.22 5.06 4.12
C LEU A 121 -18.60 6.50 4.47
N GLY A 122 -19.62 7.08 3.80
CA GLY A 122 -20.11 8.43 4.08
C GLY A 122 -20.01 9.43 2.93
N GLY A 123 -19.58 8.97 1.76
CA GLY A 123 -19.39 9.79 0.55
C GLY A 123 -17.95 10.24 0.34
N GLY A 124 -17.65 10.67 -0.87
CA GLY A 124 -16.29 11.05 -1.27
C GLY A 124 -16.05 12.55 -1.21
N TRP A 125 -14.96 12.98 -0.60
CA TRP A 125 -14.41 14.31 -0.73
C TRP A 125 -13.84 14.58 -2.13
N ARG A 126 -13.32 13.50 -2.76
CA ARG A 126 -12.66 13.56 -4.07
C ARG A 126 -12.85 12.24 -4.83
N LYS A 127 -12.92 12.32 -6.15
CA LYS A 127 -13.04 11.16 -7.05
C LYS A 127 -11.76 10.91 -7.85
N LYS A 128 -10.82 11.83 -7.78
CA LYS A 128 -9.46 11.71 -8.30
C LYS A 128 -8.49 11.92 -7.16
N LEU A 129 -7.53 11.03 -7.03
CA LEU A 129 -6.55 11.02 -5.94
C LEU A 129 -5.20 11.37 -6.53
N PRO A 130 -4.56 12.47 -6.12
CA PRO A 130 -3.19 12.74 -6.53
C PRO A 130 -2.29 11.59 -6.08
N ALA A 131 -1.41 11.13 -6.95
CA ALA A 131 -0.56 9.97 -6.68
C ALA A 131 0.91 10.37 -6.61
N TYR A 132 1.70 9.61 -5.87
CA TYR A 132 3.14 9.62 -6.03
C TYR A 132 3.63 8.36 -6.74
N ALA A 133 4.64 8.50 -7.60
CA ALA A 133 5.35 7.37 -8.17
C ALA A 133 6.35 6.84 -7.13
N SER A 134 6.15 5.60 -6.65
CA SER A 134 7.01 4.92 -5.69
C SER A 134 7.95 3.97 -6.42
N THR A 135 9.28 4.20 -6.35
CA THR A 135 10.24 3.44 -7.14
C THR A 135 10.54 2.07 -6.55
N TYR A 136 10.99 1.13 -7.37
CA TYR A 136 11.77 0.00 -6.88
C TYR A 136 13.10 0.48 -6.29
N HIS A 137 13.79 -0.40 -5.56
CA HIS A 137 15.14 -0.12 -5.07
C HIS A 137 16.13 0.16 -6.20
N GLY A 138 17.15 0.93 -5.88
CA GLY A 138 18.28 1.15 -6.77
C GLY A 138 19.05 -0.16 -7.04
N ASP A 139 19.61 -0.26 -8.21
CA ASP A 139 20.32 -1.44 -8.72
C ASP A 139 21.76 -1.12 -9.15
N GLU A 140 22.52 -2.17 -9.50
CA GLU A 140 23.86 -2.06 -10.09
C GLU A 140 23.87 -2.52 -11.55
N ASN A 141 22.71 -2.54 -12.22
CA ASN A 141 22.49 -3.20 -13.52
C ASN A 141 22.11 -2.23 -14.65
N GLY A 142 22.22 -0.92 -14.41
CA GLY A 142 21.96 0.13 -15.42
C GLY A 142 20.50 0.60 -15.48
N GLY A 143 19.72 0.35 -14.42
CA GLY A 143 18.40 0.89 -14.24
C GLY A 143 18.41 2.15 -13.37
N LEU A 144 18.23 1.98 -12.05
CA LEU A 144 18.34 3.04 -11.04
C LEU A 144 19.68 2.92 -10.32
N THR A 145 20.77 3.07 -11.07
CA THR A 145 22.13 2.76 -10.60
C THR A 145 22.81 3.96 -9.94
N THR A 146 22.52 5.17 -10.39
CA THR A 146 23.17 6.40 -9.92
C THR A 146 22.15 7.41 -9.38
N PRO A 147 22.59 8.40 -8.56
CA PRO A 147 21.77 9.53 -8.17
C PRO A 147 21.10 10.26 -9.34
N ASP A 148 21.80 10.36 -10.49
CA ASP A 148 21.27 11.00 -11.70
C ASP A 148 20.17 10.17 -12.36
N ASP A 149 20.24 8.83 -12.33
CA ASP A 149 19.18 7.97 -12.86
C ASP A 149 17.84 8.20 -12.10
N PHE A 150 17.89 8.30 -10.78
CA PHE A 150 16.72 8.65 -9.97
C PHE A 150 16.22 10.07 -10.27
N ALA A 151 17.13 11.04 -10.43
CA ALA A 151 16.77 12.41 -10.75
C ALA A 151 16.10 12.53 -12.13
N GLN A 152 16.62 11.85 -13.15
CA GLN A 152 16.01 11.79 -14.48
C GLN A 152 14.66 11.06 -14.46
N PHE A 153 14.52 10.00 -13.67
CA PHE A 153 13.25 9.31 -13.55
C PHE A 153 12.19 10.17 -12.86
N ALA A 154 12.53 10.87 -11.78
CA ALA A 154 11.64 11.81 -11.11
C ALA A 154 11.19 12.93 -12.06
N LEU A 155 12.11 13.51 -12.83
CA LEU A 155 11.80 14.52 -13.83
C LEU A 155 10.85 13.98 -14.92
N ARG A 156 11.09 12.73 -15.39
CA ARG A 156 10.20 12.07 -16.34
C ARG A 156 8.79 11.83 -15.75
N CYS A 157 8.69 11.39 -14.49
CA CYS A 157 7.41 11.22 -13.79
C CYS A 157 6.64 12.54 -13.74
N LYS A 158 7.31 13.64 -13.43
CA LYS A 158 6.73 14.99 -13.41
C LYS A 158 6.27 15.46 -14.79
N GLU A 159 7.16 15.40 -15.79
CA GLU A 159 6.91 16.02 -17.10
C GLU A 159 6.04 15.17 -18.04
N GLN A 160 6.21 13.85 -18.01
CA GLN A 160 5.52 12.95 -18.93
C GLN A 160 4.19 12.44 -18.37
N TYR A 161 4.11 12.19 -17.05
CA TYR A 161 2.95 11.58 -16.41
C TYR A 161 2.21 12.53 -15.46
N GLY A 162 2.74 13.74 -15.20
CA GLY A 162 2.09 14.73 -14.36
C GLY A 162 2.09 14.42 -12.85
N TYR A 163 2.92 13.47 -12.38
CA TYR A 163 2.97 13.14 -10.95
C TYR A 163 3.31 14.36 -10.10
N PRO A 164 2.48 14.70 -9.10
CA PRO A 164 2.75 15.80 -8.16
C PRO A 164 3.78 15.43 -7.09
N ALA A 165 4.07 14.13 -6.91
CA ALA A 165 5.00 13.67 -5.90
C ALA A 165 5.78 12.42 -6.36
N PHE A 166 6.96 12.18 -5.76
CA PHE A 166 7.86 11.10 -6.11
C PHE A 166 8.54 10.52 -4.86
N LYS A 167 8.51 9.18 -4.69
CA LYS A 167 9.14 8.47 -3.58
C LYS A 167 10.26 7.57 -4.09
N ILE A 168 11.41 7.65 -3.44
CA ILE A 168 12.54 6.76 -3.70
C ILE A 168 12.74 5.78 -2.54
N HIS A 169 13.17 4.56 -2.86
CA HIS A 169 13.61 3.56 -1.88
C HIS A 169 15.14 3.51 -1.73
N GLY A 170 15.89 4.17 -2.61
CA GLY A 170 17.35 4.16 -2.59
C GLY A 170 17.94 2.77 -2.81
N TRP A 171 19.13 2.49 -2.27
CA TRP A 171 19.82 1.20 -2.42
C TRP A 171 19.80 0.40 -1.12
N VAL A 172 19.55 -0.90 -1.22
CA VAL A 172 19.44 -1.81 -0.05
C VAL A 172 20.72 -1.80 0.81
N ASN A 173 21.90 -1.76 0.20
CA ASN A 173 23.20 -1.75 0.86
C ASN A 173 24.20 -0.76 0.22
N GLY A 174 23.71 0.36 -0.29
CA GLY A 174 24.53 1.39 -0.91
C GLY A 174 25.36 2.19 0.10
N PRO A 175 26.44 2.86 -0.36
CA PRO A 175 27.14 3.85 0.46
C PRO A 175 26.19 5.01 0.82
N ILE A 176 26.20 5.44 2.07
CA ILE A 176 25.33 6.53 2.56
C ILE A 176 25.54 7.85 1.80
N ASP A 177 26.75 8.13 1.34
CA ASP A 177 27.00 9.34 0.51
C ASP A 177 26.26 9.30 -0.83
N ARG A 178 25.97 8.11 -1.36
CA ARG A 178 25.18 7.92 -2.58
C ARG A 178 23.72 8.24 -2.33
N GLU A 179 23.16 7.84 -1.17
CA GLU A 179 21.81 8.21 -0.75
C GLU A 179 21.66 9.73 -0.61
N VAL A 180 22.60 10.37 0.10
CA VAL A 180 22.64 11.83 0.23
C VAL A 180 22.69 12.50 -1.15
N ALA A 181 23.54 12.01 -2.06
CA ALA A 181 23.66 12.56 -3.41
C ALA A 181 22.34 12.40 -4.20
N ALA A 182 21.64 11.27 -4.08
CA ALA A 182 20.35 11.06 -4.75
C ALA A 182 19.27 12.01 -4.24
N VAL A 183 19.14 12.16 -2.92
CA VAL A 183 18.19 13.10 -2.29
C VAL A 183 18.37 14.52 -2.85
N LEU A 184 19.62 15.01 -2.92
CA LEU A 184 19.92 16.37 -3.41
C LEU A 184 19.76 16.48 -4.94
N ALA A 185 20.18 15.47 -5.71
CA ALA A 185 20.09 15.46 -7.17
C ALA A 185 18.64 15.48 -7.65
N ILE A 186 17.75 14.73 -7.02
CA ILE A 186 16.33 14.69 -7.37
C ILE A 186 15.70 16.08 -7.18
N ARG A 187 15.91 16.73 -6.01
CA ARG A 187 15.39 18.08 -5.77
C ARG A 187 15.92 19.08 -6.80
N ALA A 188 17.20 19.00 -7.12
CA ALA A 188 17.81 19.88 -8.13
C ALA A 188 17.20 19.68 -9.53
N ALA A 189 16.79 18.47 -9.88
CA ALA A 189 16.19 18.16 -11.17
C ALA A 189 14.72 18.58 -11.28
N VAL A 190 13.91 18.31 -10.24
CA VAL A 190 12.45 18.53 -10.32
C VAL A 190 12.02 19.93 -9.86
N GLY A 191 12.87 20.69 -9.19
CA GLY A 191 12.51 22.02 -8.64
C GLY A 191 11.63 21.91 -7.38
N ASP A 192 10.96 23.01 -7.00
CA ASP A 192 10.24 23.13 -5.73
C ASP A 192 8.75 22.74 -5.79
N ASP A 193 8.22 22.49 -6.97
CA ASP A 193 6.80 22.24 -7.23
C ASP A 193 6.42 20.77 -7.35
N MET A 194 7.30 19.88 -6.89
CA MET A 194 7.05 18.44 -6.75
C MET A 194 7.39 17.99 -5.32
N ASP A 195 6.47 17.35 -4.64
CA ASP A 195 6.72 16.78 -3.31
C ASP A 195 7.63 15.56 -3.41
N LEU A 196 8.65 15.51 -2.55
CA LEU A 196 9.63 14.42 -2.52
C LEU A 196 9.53 13.64 -1.23
N LEU A 197 9.66 12.33 -1.35
CA LEU A 197 9.45 11.36 -0.30
C LEU A 197 10.62 10.38 -0.31
N LEU A 198 11.13 10.05 0.88
CA LEU A 198 12.20 9.05 1.01
C LEU A 198 11.76 7.93 1.93
N ASP A 199 11.88 6.71 1.44
CA ASP A 199 11.64 5.49 2.18
C ASP A 199 12.79 4.50 1.92
N PRO A 200 13.80 4.45 2.77
CA PRO A 200 14.88 3.48 2.62
C PRO A 200 14.48 2.06 3.04
N ALA A 201 13.20 1.79 3.29
CA ALA A 201 12.67 0.49 3.69
C ALA A 201 13.45 -0.17 4.85
N GLY A 202 13.89 0.63 5.82
CA GLY A 202 14.67 0.14 6.97
C GLY A 202 16.09 -0.31 6.64
N CYS A 203 16.70 0.20 5.58
CA CYS A 203 18.02 -0.28 5.14
C CYS A 203 19.21 0.37 5.85
N PHE A 204 19.07 1.52 6.49
CA PHE A 204 20.22 2.24 7.05
C PHE A 204 20.73 1.59 8.35
N PRO A 205 22.02 1.26 8.41
CA PRO A 205 22.58 0.40 9.46
C PRO A 205 22.76 1.11 10.81
N THR A 206 23.04 2.41 10.84
CA THR A 206 23.36 3.14 12.07
C THR A 206 22.51 4.40 12.23
N PHE A 207 22.38 4.89 13.47
CA PHE A 207 21.70 6.15 13.75
C PHE A 207 22.37 7.35 13.07
N GLU A 208 23.71 7.32 12.94
CA GLU A 208 24.47 8.37 12.28
C GLU A 208 24.17 8.42 10.78
N ASP A 209 24.05 7.26 10.13
CA ASP A 209 23.68 7.17 8.72
C ASP A 209 22.27 7.73 8.48
N VAL A 210 21.30 7.31 9.32
CA VAL A 210 19.93 7.82 9.29
C VAL A 210 19.91 9.34 9.47
N LEU A 211 20.65 9.87 10.44
CA LEU A 211 20.72 11.32 10.69
C LEU A 211 21.37 12.08 9.53
N LYS A 212 22.42 11.52 8.92
CA LYS A 212 23.11 12.14 7.78
C LYS A 212 22.18 12.28 6.57
N VAL A 213 21.42 11.25 6.23
CA VAL A 213 20.44 11.28 5.15
C VAL A 213 19.25 12.19 5.52
N GLY A 214 18.76 12.14 6.75
CA GLY A 214 17.69 13.02 7.21
C GLY A 214 18.03 14.50 7.11
N ARG A 215 19.31 14.87 7.33
CA ARG A 215 19.77 16.26 7.10
C ARG A 215 19.80 16.65 5.63
N ALA A 216 20.11 15.72 4.72
CA ALA A 216 19.98 15.97 3.30
C ALA A 216 18.50 16.15 2.89
N CYS A 217 17.59 15.38 3.50
CA CYS A 217 16.14 15.60 3.33
C CYS A 217 15.70 17.00 3.81
N ASP A 218 16.25 17.49 4.93
CA ASP A 218 16.02 18.87 5.41
C ASP A 218 16.47 19.92 4.39
N GLU A 219 17.69 19.76 3.82
CA GLU A 219 18.24 20.66 2.80
C GLU A 219 17.40 20.64 1.52
N ALA A 220 16.95 19.46 1.11
CA ALA A 220 16.16 19.26 -0.10
C ALA A 220 14.63 19.42 0.12
N SER A 221 14.19 19.79 1.32
CA SER A 221 12.78 20.02 1.67
C SER A 221 11.87 18.84 1.28
N TYR A 222 12.23 17.64 1.72
CA TYR A 222 11.39 16.45 1.55
C TYR A 222 10.13 16.55 2.41
N MET A 223 9.00 16.07 1.89
CA MET A 223 7.72 16.06 2.59
C MET A 223 7.71 15.08 3.76
N TRP A 224 8.31 13.90 3.57
CA TRP A 224 8.57 12.96 4.67
C TRP A 224 9.79 12.08 4.46
N TYR A 225 10.25 11.52 5.58
CA TYR A 225 11.28 10.51 5.69
C TYR A 225 10.67 9.30 6.40
N GLU A 226 10.58 8.16 5.72
CA GLU A 226 9.81 6.98 6.13
C GLU A 226 10.73 5.88 6.66
N ASP A 227 10.37 5.26 7.78
CA ASP A 227 10.93 4.04 8.39
C ASP A 227 12.43 3.77 8.15
N PRO A 228 13.37 4.72 8.42
CA PRO A 228 14.74 4.66 7.93
C PRO A 228 15.64 3.64 8.66
N PHE A 229 15.25 3.21 9.86
CA PHE A 229 16.09 2.39 10.71
C PHE A 229 16.08 0.91 10.32
N ARG A 230 17.27 0.29 10.26
CA ARG A 230 17.41 -1.16 10.05
C ARG A 230 16.56 -1.94 11.06
N GLY A 231 15.87 -2.97 10.57
CA GLY A 231 14.93 -3.75 11.36
C GLY A 231 13.46 -3.31 11.22
N GLY A 232 13.11 -2.58 10.17
CA GLY A 232 11.73 -2.31 9.78
C GLY A 232 11.01 -1.23 10.57
N GLY A 233 11.74 -0.22 11.07
CA GLY A 233 11.12 0.96 11.66
C GLY A 233 10.45 0.76 13.02
N PHE A 234 10.71 -0.34 13.75
CA PHE A 234 10.02 -0.65 15.01
C PHE A 234 10.42 0.22 16.21
N SER A 235 11.59 0.87 16.18
CA SER A 235 12.10 1.60 17.34
C SER A 235 11.46 2.98 17.49
N ARG A 236 10.37 3.07 18.23
CA ARG A 236 9.74 4.36 18.56
C ARG A 236 10.73 5.33 19.21
N PHE A 237 11.59 4.84 20.11
CA PHE A 237 12.62 5.67 20.74
C PHE A 237 13.58 6.30 19.74
N ALA A 238 14.04 5.55 18.74
CA ALA A 238 14.95 6.06 17.71
C ALA A 238 14.26 7.12 16.84
N HIS A 239 12.98 6.93 16.49
CA HIS A 239 12.21 7.90 15.72
C HIS A 239 11.97 9.20 16.51
N VAL A 240 11.58 9.12 17.79
CA VAL A 240 11.47 10.30 18.66
C VAL A 240 12.78 11.07 18.70
N LYS A 241 13.91 10.37 18.91
CA LYS A 241 15.22 11.01 18.95
C LYS A 241 15.62 11.63 17.59
N LEU A 242 15.28 10.98 16.48
CA LEU A 242 15.57 11.52 15.15
C LEU A 242 14.78 12.80 14.88
N ARG A 243 13.48 12.82 15.24
CA ARG A 243 12.60 14.00 15.09
C ARG A 243 13.07 15.23 15.85
N GLU A 244 13.87 15.08 16.92
CA GLU A 244 14.51 16.17 17.63
C GLU A 244 15.71 16.77 16.87
N LEU A 245 16.26 16.07 15.88
CA LEU A 245 17.52 16.38 15.22
C LEU A 245 17.39 16.77 13.74
N ILE A 246 16.23 16.52 13.14
CA ILE A 246 15.89 16.87 11.75
C ILE A 246 14.58 17.67 11.70
N LYS A 247 14.34 18.35 10.57
CA LYS A 247 13.11 19.15 10.34
C LYS A 247 12.11 18.41 9.46
N THR A 248 12.62 17.49 8.61
CA THR A 248 11.79 16.70 7.71
C THR A 248 10.82 15.85 8.52
N PRO A 249 9.51 15.94 8.25
CA PRO A 249 8.52 15.13 8.95
C PRO A 249 8.79 13.64 8.81
N MET A 250 8.46 12.88 9.84
CA MET A 250 8.62 11.43 9.87
C MET A 250 7.31 10.72 9.54
N LEU A 251 7.37 9.75 8.63
CA LEU A 251 6.32 8.76 8.44
C LEU A 251 6.78 7.42 9.01
N MET A 252 6.03 6.89 9.97
CA MET A 252 6.37 5.63 10.63
C MET A 252 5.17 4.70 10.64
N GLY A 253 5.43 3.40 10.54
CA GLY A 253 4.45 2.40 10.90
C GLY A 253 4.02 1.45 9.79
N GLU A 254 4.74 1.30 8.70
CA GLU A 254 4.47 0.26 7.71
C GLU A 254 4.44 -1.13 8.35
N HIS A 255 5.42 -1.45 9.18
CA HIS A 255 5.54 -2.73 9.88
C HIS A 255 4.93 -2.72 11.30
N VAL A 256 4.50 -1.57 11.81
CA VAL A 256 3.79 -1.45 13.09
C VAL A 256 2.31 -1.68 12.87
N ARG A 257 1.85 -2.91 13.06
CA ARG A 257 0.50 -3.35 12.72
C ARG A 257 -0.49 -3.18 13.85
N GLY A 258 -1.73 -2.89 13.47
CA GLY A 258 -2.86 -2.83 14.36
C GLY A 258 -3.06 -1.48 15.06
N LEU A 259 -4.30 -1.24 15.46
CA LEU A 259 -4.78 0.05 15.96
C LEU A 259 -4.02 0.51 17.22
N GLU A 260 -3.83 -0.39 18.19
CA GLU A 260 -3.22 -0.06 19.48
C GLU A 260 -1.74 0.30 19.35
N ALA A 261 -0.99 -0.46 18.53
CA ALA A 261 0.43 -0.19 18.33
C ALA A 261 0.66 1.14 17.58
N LYS A 262 -0.23 1.50 16.67
CA LYS A 262 -0.21 2.81 15.99
C LYS A 262 -0.60 3.94 16.95
N ALA A 263 -1.58 3.73 17.83
CA ALA A 263 -1.93 4.69 18.88
C ALA A 263 -0.74 4.96 19.83
N ASP A 264 -0.01 3.91 20.23
CA ASP A 264 1.21 4.06 21.03
C ASP A 264 2.29 4.86 20.29
N THR A 265 2.44 4.64 18.99
CA THR A 265 3.40 5.38 18.14
C THR A 265 3.09 6.88 18.10
N ILE A 266 1.80 7.22 17.93
CA ILE A 266 1.33 8.62 17.98
C ILE A 266 1.56 9.20 19.38
N THR A 267 1.15 8.49 20.42
CA THR A 267 1.18 8.96 21.81
C THR A 267 2.58 9.31 22.29
N VAL A 268 3.59 8.53 21.88
CA VAL A 268 4.98 8.83 22.22
C VAL A 268 5.64 9.87 21.32
N GLY A 269 4.93 10.34 20.30
CA GLY A 269 5.44 11.35 19.37
C GLY A 269 6.51 10.82 18.41
N ALA A 270 6.41 9.57 17.98
CA ALA A 270 7.41 8.96 17.10
C ALA A 270 7.17 9.24 15.60
N THR A 271 6.03 9.82 15.23
CA THR A 271 5.65 10.05 13.83
C THR A 271 4.92 11.38 13.65
N ASP A 272 4.97 11.93 12.44
CA ASP A 272 4.22 13.12 12.00
C ASP A 272 3.07 12.73 11.05
N PHE A 273 3.21 11.62 10.34
CA PHE A 273 2.17 10.98 9.55
C PHE A 273 1.96 9.54 10.03
N VAL A 274 0.78 8.99 9.84
CA VAL A 274 0.46 7.61 10.26
C VAL A 274 0.38 6.70 9.05
N ARG A 275 1.25 5.71 8.96
CA ARG A 275 1.16 4.69 7.89
C ARG A 275 0.05 3.69 8.21
N ALA A 276 -0.78 3.34 7.21
CA ALA A 276 -1.79 2.29 7.31
C ALA A 276 -1.88 1.49 6.00
N ASN A 277 -2.36 0.25 6.08
CA ASN A 277 -2.53 -0.62 4.91
C ASN A 277 -3.70 -1.59 5.14
N SER A 278 -4.68 -1.57 4.24
CA SER A 278 -5.87 -2.43 4.36
C SER A 278 -5.55 -3.93 4.37
N SER A 279 -4.46 -4.36 3.77
CA SER A 279 -4.08 -5.77 3.76
C SER A 279 -3.63 -6.29 5.13
N VAL A 280 -2.99 -5.44 5.94
CA VAL A 280 -2.33 -5.84 7.20
C VAL A 280 -2.86 -5.11 8.45
N ASP A 281 -3.70 -4.11 8.31
CA ASP A 281 -4.31 -3.35 9.42
C ASP A 281 -5.81 -3.65 9.60
N GLY A 282 -6.27 -4.82 9.14
CA GLY A 282 -7.65 -5.26 9.36
C GLY A 282 -8.67 -4.73 8.36
N GLY A 283 -8.27 -4.57 7.11
CA GLY A 283 -9.16 -4.19 6.02
C GLY A 283 -9.58 -2.73 6.02
N ILE A 284 -10.63 -2.43 5.32
CA ILE A 284 -11.25 -1.10 5.24
C ILE A 284 -11.68 -0.64 6.63
N THR A 285 -12.33 -1.52 7.40
CA THR A 285 -12.78 -1.24 8.77
C THR A 285 -11.62 -0.82 9.68
N GLY A 286 -10.49 -1.54 9.63
CA GLY A 286 -9.32 -1.24 10.44
C GLY A 286 -8.66 0.08 10.06
N VAL A 287 -8.46 0.32 8.76
CA VAL A 287 -7.84 1.58 8.27
C VAL A 287 -8.71 2.80 8.60
N MET A 288 -10.04 2.70 8.49
CA MET A 288 -10.94 3.80 8.87
C MET A 288 -10.83 4.15 10.37
N LYS A 289 -10.63 3.14 11.24
CA LYS A 289 -10.40 3.37 12.69
C LYS A 289 -9.04 4.07 12.92
N ILE A 290 -8.00 3.67 12.19
CA ILE A 290 -6.67 4.30 12.26
C ILE A 290 -6.73 5.74 11.74
N ALA A 291 -7.40 5.98 10.64
CA ALA A 291 -7.57 7.32 10.06
C ALA A 291 -8.30 8.28 11.00
N ALA A 292 -9.40 7.84 11.62
CA ALA A 292 -10.13 8.64 12.61
C ALA A 292 -9.30 8.91 13.87
N MET A 293 -8.47 7.96 14.31
CA MET A 293 -7.52 8.16 15.40
C MET A 293 -6.44 9.19 15.03
N ALA A 294 -5.83 9.07 13.85
CA ALA A 294 -4.85 10.05 13.35
C ALA A 294 -5.46 11.47 13.28
N GLU A 295 -6.66 11.59 12.71
CA GLU A 295 -7.39 12.86 12.62
C GLU A 295 -7.63 13.50 13.98
N SER A 296 -7.98 12.70 15.00
CA SER A 296 -8.21 13.20 16.37
C SER A 296 -6.95 13.77 17.04
N HIS A 297 -5.76 13.42 16.54
CA HIS A 297 -4.47 13.94 16.96
C HIS A 297 -3.93 15.04 16.02
N GLY A 298 -4.70 15.44 15.01
CA GLY A 298 -4.29 16.44 14.01
C GLY A 298 -3.25 15.90 13.01
N LEU A 299 -3.17 14.58 12.84
CA LEU A 299 -2.23 13.93 11.94
C LEU A 299 -2.94 13.42 10.68
N ASP A 300 -2.20 13.37 9.58
CA ASP A 300 -2.63 12.72 8.37
C ASP A 300 -2.29 11.23 8.38
N VAL A 301 -3.06 10.45 7.60
CA VAL A 301 -2.81 9.04 7.37
C VAL A 301 -2.43 8.81 5.91
N GLU A 302 -1.33 8.10 5.69
CA GLU A 302 -0.84 7.75 4.36
C GLU A 302 -0.92 6.23 4.17
N LEU A 303 -1.56 5.81 3.07
CA LEU A 303 -1.81 4.39 2.83
C LEU A 303 -0.64 3.77 2.08
N HIS A 304 -0.12 2.63 2.59
CA HIS A 304 0.99 1.90 2.01
C HIS A 304 0.53 1.01 0.85
N GLY A 305 1.14 1.21 -0.31
CA GLY A 305 0.85 0.47 -1.54
C GLY A 305 -0.47 0.84 -2.20
N GLY A 306 -0.58 0.49 -3.47
CA GLY A 306 -1.80 0.68 -4.25
C GLY A 306 -2.83 -0.42 -4.02
N SER A 307 -4.11 -0.08 -3.99
CA SER A 307 -5.22 -1.02 -4.08
C SER A 307 -6.55 -0.31 -4.32
N LEU A 308 -7.54 -1.04 -4.87
CA LEU A 308 -8.88 -0.51 -5.02
C LEU A 308 -9.53 -0.13 -3.68
N ALA A 309 -9.29 -0.91 -2.63
CA ALA A 309 -9.75 -0.59 -1.27
C ALA A 309 -9.20 0.75 -0.80
N HIS A 310 -7.91 1.04 -1.05
CA HIS A 310 -7.29 2.31 -0.71
C HIS A 310 -7.88 3.48 -1.50
N ARG A 311 -8.23 3.29 -2.77
CA ARG A 311 -8.90 4.34 -3.57
C ARG A 311 -10.24 4.73 -2.96
N HIS A 312 -11.05 3.76 -2.51
CA HIS A 312 -12.31 4.04 -1.81
C HIS A 312 -12.10 4.70 -0.45
N ILE A 313 -11.15 4.21 0.35
CA ILE A 313 -10.83 4.79 1.66
C ILE A 313 -10.39 6.24 1.49
N MET A 314 -9.39 6.50 0.65
CA MET A 314 -8.85 7.85 0.44
C MET A 314 -9.86 8.82 -0.17
N ALA A 315 -10.83 8.33 -0.96
CA ALA A 315 -11.92 9.16 -1.44
C ALA A 315 -12.72 9.78 -0.28
N THR A 316 -12.84 9.08 0.85
CA THR A 316 -13.63 9.52 2.02
C THR A 316 -12.81 10.22 3.09
N LEU A 317 -11.48 10.15 3.03
CA LEU A 317 -10.61 10.76 4.03
C LEU A 317 -10.29 12.21 3.68
N ARG A 318 -10.43 13.10 4.67
CA ARG A 318 -9.95 14.47 4.60
C ARG A 318 -8.44 14.57 4.88
N ASN A 319 -7.95 13.71 5.78
CA ASN A 319 -6.58 13.68 6.29
C ASN A 319 -5.72 12.61 5.61
N ALA A 320 -5.71 12.58 4.27
CA ALA A 320 -4.79 11.78 3.47
C ALA A 320 -4.34 12.61 2.25
N ASN A 321 -3.07 12.54 1.88
CA ASN A 321 -2.50 13.41 0.87
C ASN A 321 -2.41 12.70 -0.50
N TYR A 322 -1.58 11.66 -0.61
CA TYR A 322 -1.26 11.02 -1.87
C TYR A 322 -1.60 9.54 -1.89
N TYR A 323 -2.05 9.06 -3.05
CA TYR A 323 -2.17 7.64 -3.34
C TYR A 323 -0.81 7.08 -3.73
N GLU A 324 -0.37 6.00 -3.10
CA GLU A 324 0.87 5.32 -3.47
C GLU A 324 0.66 4.50 -4.74
N LEU A 325 1.28 4.94 -5.83
CA LEU A 325 1.35 4.16 -7.05
C LEU A 325 2.73 3.51 -7.14
N GLY A 326 2.77 2.24 -6.93
CA GLY A 326 4.05 1.55 -6.88
C GLY A 326 3.96 0.03 -6.79
N LEU A 327 5.09 -0.64 -6.90
CA LEU A 327 6.41 -0.05 -7.22
C LEU A 327 6.55 0.12 -8.73
N VAL A 328 7.28 1.15 -9.15
CA VAL A 328 7.51 1.46 -10.57
C VAL A 328 9.01 1.59 -10.90
N HIS A 329 9.36 1.36 -12.16
CA HIS A 329 10.75 1.41 -12.63
C HIS A 329 10.83 2.07 -14.03
N PRO A 330 11.92 2.84 -14.33
CA PRO A 330 12.02 3.52 -15.63
C PRO A 330 12.13 2.59 -16.83
N LEU A 331 12.59 1.35 -16.66
CA LEU A 331 12.85 0.41 -17.75
C LEU A 331 11.93 -0.82 -17.72
N VAL A 332 11.07 -0.97 -16.70
CA VAL A 332 10.19 -2.13 -16.56
C VAL A 332 8.75 -1.65 -16.51
N ASN A 333 7.93 -2.24 -17.38
CA ASN A 333 6.48 -2.10 -17.37
C ASN A 333 5.84 -3.45 -17.03
N ASP A 334 4.54 -3.45 -16.79
CA ASP A 334 3.76 -4.65 -16.50
C ASP A 334 4.31 -5.42 -15.28
N THR A 335 4.50 -4.67 -14.20
CA THR A 335 4.99 -5.20 -12.92
C THR A 335 3.87 -5.80 -12.05
N LYS A 336 2.62 -5.61 -12.45
CA LYS A 336 1.44 -6.09 -11.73
C LYS A 336 0.72 -7.20 -12.52
N PRO A 337 0.05 -8.14 -11.82
CA PRO A 337 -0.79 -9.13 -12.48
C PRO A 337 -2.00 -8.48 -13.15
N ALA A 338 -2.33 -8.86 -14.38
CA ALA A 338 -3.42 -8.29 -15.16
C ALA A 338 -4.80 -8.81 -14.70
N VAL A 339 -5.08 -8.75 -13.41
CA VAL A 339 -6.30 -9.27 -12.77
C VAL A 339 -7.55 -8.41 -12.95
N TYR A 340 -7.42 -7.23 -13.57
CA TYR A 340 -8.53 -6.34 -13.88
C TYR A 340 -8.60 -6.05 -15.38
N SER A 341 -9.81 -5.95 -15.92
CA SER A 341 -10.05 -5.77 -17.35
C SER A 341 -9.49 -4.46 -17.92
N GLU A 342 -9.26 -3.45 -17.09
CA GLU A 342 -8.75 -2.15 -17.52
C GLU A 342 -7.41 -1.83 -16.81
N ARG A 343 -6.40 -1.44 -17.62
CA ARG A 343 -5.04 -1.12 -17.14
C ARG A 343 -4.99 -0.03 -16.05
N ARG A 344 -5.88 0.95 -16.08
CA ARG A 344 -5.95 2.03 -15.06
C ARG A 344 -6.20 1.53 -13.64
N TRP A 345 -6.60 0.25 -13.46
CA TRP A 345 -6.81 -0.38 -12.18
C TRP A 345 -5.63 -1.23 -11.69
N LEU A 346 -4.57 -1.33 -12.50
CA LEU A 346 -3.41 -2.20 -12.19
C LEU A 346 -2.30 -1.49 -11.38
N ASP A 347 -2.38 -0.18 -11.18
CA ASP A 347 -1.35 0.61 -10.47
C ASP A 347 0.04 0.55 -11.14
N GLU A 348 0.07 0.56 -12.48
CA GLU A 348 1.27 0.72 -13.30
C GLU A 348 1.65 2.21 -13.44
N LEU A 349 2.88 2.50 -13.86
CA LEU A 349 3.41 3.87 -14.01
C LEU A 349 2.51 4.80 -14.83
N ASP A 350 1.79 4.27 -15.80
CA ASP A 350 0.88 4.98 -16.70
C ASP A 350 -0.60 4.88 -16.28
N SER A 351 -0.90 4.36 -15.08
CA SER A 351 -2.28 4.25 -14.55
C SER A 351 -2.82 5.55 -13.95
N VAL A 352 -2.24 6.69 -14.30
CA VAL A 352 -2.65 8.03 -13.87
C VAL A 352 -3.17 8.86 -15.06
N ASP A 353 -3.95 9.90 -14.76
CA ASP A 353 -4.35 10.91 -15.74
C ASP A 353 -3.22 11.96 -15.98
N GLU A 354 -3.48 12.92 -16.85
CA GLU A 354 -2.52 14.00 -17.20
C GLU A 354 -2.08 14.89 -16.03
N ASN A 355 -2.76 14.79 -14.88
CA ASN A 355 -2.43 15.51 -13.65
C ASN A 355 -1.81 14.59 -12.57
N GLY A 356 -1.39 13.38 -12.95
CA GLY A 356 -0.82 12.40 -12.03
C GLY A 356 -1.80 11.89 -10.98
N CYS A 357 -3.09 11.83 -11.30
CA CYS A 357 -4.14 11.36 -10.41
C CYS A 357 -4.64 9.97 -10.82
N VAL A 358 -4.95 9.11 -9.86
CA VAL A 358 -5.74 7.90 -10.08
C VAL A 358 -7.22 8.15 -9.85
N GLU A 359 -8.06 7.43 -10.59
CA GLU A 359 -9.51 7.49 -10.44
C GLU A 359 -10.01 6.62 -9.29
N VAL A 360 -11.11 7.03 -8.66
CA VAL A 360 -11.85 6.20 -7.71
C VAL A 360 -12.95 5.47 -8.46
N PRO A 361 -13.07 4.12 -8.34
CA PRO A 361 -14.13 3.39 -9.01
C PRO A 361 -15.53 3.82 -8.56
N GLU A 362 -16.47 3.94 -9.50
CA GLU A 362 -17.85 4.40 -9.24
C GLU A 362 -18.88 3.26 -9.29
N GLY A 363 -18.46 2.05 -9.68
CA GLY A 363 -19.36 0.88 -9.69
C GLY A 363 -19.64 0.32 -8.29
N PRO A 364 -20.63 -0.58 -8.16
CA PRO A 364 -20.98 -1.20 -6.88
C PRO A 364 -19.82 -2.02 -6.28
N GLY A 365 -19.65 -1.90 -4.98
CA GLY A 365 -18.55 -2.56 -4.26
C GLY A 365 -17.21 -1.92 -4.56
N LEU A 366 -16.20 -2.74 -4.91
CA LEU A 366 -14.89 -2.29 -5.41
C LEU A 366 -14.98 -1.61 -6.78
N GLY A 367 -16.10 -1.80 -7.50
CA GLY A 367 -16.48 -1.02 -8.67
C GLY A 367 -15.69 -1.29 -9.94
N VAL A 368 -15.00 -2.41 -10.03
CA VAL A 368 -14.20 -2.81 -11.18
C VAL A 368 -14.51 -4.24 -11.64
N GLU A 369 -14.24 -4.51 -12.89
CA GLU A 369 -14.38 -5.84 -13.48
C GLU A 369 -13.07 -6.63 -13.32
N VAL A 370 -13.18 -7.84 -12.78
CA VAL A 370 -12.06 -8.78 -12.63
C VAL A 370 -11.93 -9.61 -13.90
N ASP A 371 -10.72 -9.75 -14.39
CA ASP A 371 -10.38 -10.65 -15.50
C ASP A 371 -10.23 -12.09 -14.99
N TRP A 372 -11.37 -12.78 -14.91
CA TRP A 372 -11.42 -14.18 -14.45
C TRP A 372 -10.76 -15.14 -15.44
N ASP A 373 -10.73 -14.82 -16.74
CA ASP A 373 -10.07 -15.66 -17.75
C ASP A 373 -8.56 -15.59 -17.54
N TRP A 374 -8.00 -14.41 -17.29
CA TRP A 374 -6.58 -14.26 -16.94
C TRP A 374 -6.23 -15.03 -15.65
N ILE A 375 -7.06 -14.92 -14.60
CA ILE A 375 -6.85 -15.62 -13.32
C ILE A 375 -6.88 -17.16 -13.54
N GLU A 376 -7.80 -17.70 -14.32
CA GLU A 376 -7.89 -19.14 -14.58
C GLU A 376 -6.69 -19.65 -15.40
N ASP A 377 -6.21 -18.87 -16.38
CA ASP A 377 -5.03 -19.20 -17.19
C ASP A 377 -3.72 -19.25 -16.37
N HIS A 378 -3.65 -18.48 -15.25
CA HIS A 378 -2.49 -18.40 -14.36
C HIS A 378 -2.67 -19.15 -13.03
N LYS A 379 -3.78 -19.86 -12.87
CA LYS A 379 -4.17 -20.53 -11.64
C LYS A 379 -3.15 -21.59 -11.21
N SER A 380 -2.64 -21.46 -9.99
CA SER A 380 -1.73 -22.40 -9.35
C SER A 380 -2.40 -23.23 -8.24
N GLY A 381 -3.56 -22.81 -7.75
CA GLY A 381 -4.29 -23.55 -6.73
C GLY A 381 -5.65 -22.94 -6.38
N GLU A 382 -6.46 -23.74 -5.66
CA GLU A 382 -7.75 -23.29 -5.17
C GLU A 382 -8.09 -23.99 -3.85
N MET A 383 -8.66 -23.24 -2.93
CA MET A 383 -9.22 -23.76 -1.68
C MET A 383 -10.67 -23.35 -1.56
N VAL A 384 -11.56 -24.31 -1.33
CA VAL A 384 -13.00 -24.11 -1.20
C VAL A 384 -13.46 -24.55 0.18
N TYR A 385 -14.31 -23.75 0.81
CA TYR A 385 -14.91 -24.00 2.11
C TYR A 385 -16.43 -23.80 2.00
N GLU A 386 -17.21 -24.81 2.51
CA GLU A 386 -18.69 -24.87 2.50
C GLU A 386 -19.25 -25.22 3.88
#